data_b70a8f7735012ca16ca0ec2663af71fb
#
_entry.id   b70a8f7735012ca16ca0ec2663af71fb
#
_cell.length_a   1.000
_cell.length_b   1.000
_cell.length_c   1.000
_cell.angle_alpha   90.00
_cell.angle_beta   90.00
_cell.angle_gamma   90.00
#
_symmetry.space_group_name_H-M   'P 1'
#
loop_
_entity.id
_entity.type
_entity.pdbx_description
1 polymer ?
#
loop_
_entity_poly.entity_id
_entity_poly.type
_entity_poly.pdbx_seq_one_letter_code
_entity_poly.pdbx_strand_id
1 'polypeptide(L)'
;MLTLAHGLSETHTVHIAMTEFANMVEERTNGRIQVQIFPNGQLGSENENMEQLMSGVISMTKVSAPGLATYNEAYHTFGLPYIFDSTEDFYHVMDSDQMRDFFLSSGDDGFVTLTYYTSGARSFYTKNKAIRKPEDLKGLKIRVQDMKSQTDMMKALGGIPVAMSYGDVYTSLQTGIIDGTENNETALTTGKHGEICKVYSTDQHAMIPDVMVMSEKVWKNISPEDQQIILEAARESTEQHKIAWDAAIDQAIEEAKTTMGVEFVNDVDKEAFREATSGMISDYCEQYPGVKKLLDIIDSVE
;
A
#
# COMPACT_ATOMS: atom_id res chain seq x y z
N MET A 1 -22.90 9.43 10.77
CA MET A 1 -22.46 8.47 9.75
C MET A 1 -21.16 8.94 9.15
N LEU A 2 -20.15 8.10 9.11
CA LEU A 2 -18.84 8.35 8.50
C LEU A 2 -18.75 7.61 7.15
N THR A 3 -18.04 8.17 6.20
CA THR A 3 -17.78 7.55 4.88
C THR A 3 -16.35 7.03 4.84
N LEU A 4 -16.12 5.83 4.29
CA LEU A 4 -14.81 5.24 4.06
C LEU A 4 -14.69 4.82 2.59
N ALA A 5 -13.79 5.44 1.83
CA ALA A 5 -13.59 5.16 0.42
C ALA A 5 -12.31 4.35 0.16
N HIS A 6 -12.31 3.49 -0.85
CA HIS A 6 -11.11 2.79 -1.32
C HIS A 6 -11.26 2.20 -2.73
N GLY A 7 -10.14 1.89 -3.37
CA GLY A 7 -10.09 1.36 -4.75
C GLY A 7 -10.10 -0.17 -4.86
N LEU A 8 -10.10 -0.93 -3.74
CA LEU A 8 -10.01 -2.39 -3.74
C LEU A 8 -11.38 -3.05 -3.93
N SER A 9 -11.38 -4.30 -4.39
CA SER A 9 -12.61 -5.09 -4.49
C SER A 9 -13.14 -5.51 -3.11
N GLU A 10 -14.43 -5.85 -3.04
CA GLU A 10 -15.08 -6.32 -1.80
C GLU A 10 -14.54 -7.68 -1.31
N THR A 11 -13.87 -8.43 -2.17
CA THR A 11 -13.25 -9.71 -1.82
C THR A 11 -11.81 -9.56 -1.32
N HIS A 12 -11.23 -8.37 -1.39
CA HIS A 12 -9.88 -8.11 -0.93
C HIS A 12 -9.79 -8.13 0.60
N THR A 13 -8.75 -8.74 1.16
CA THR A 13 -8.57 -8.88 2.62
C THR A 13 -8.57 -7.54 3.35
N VAL A 14 -8.03 -6.48 2.76
CA VAL A 14 -8.08 -5.12 3.33
C VAL A 14 -9.53 -4.60 3.40
N HIS A 15 -10.39 -4.86 2.39
CA HIS A 15 -11.81 -4.50 2.47
C HIS A 15 -12.51 -5.24 3.61
N ILE A 16 -12.22 -6.53 3.75
CA ILE A 16 -12.79 -7.36 4.83
C ILE A 16 -12.38 -6.79 6.20
N ALA A 17 -11.10 -6.46 6.39
CA ALA A 17 -10.61 -5.84 7.62
C ALA A 17 -11.28 -4.48 7.92
N MET A 18 -11.48 -3.65 6.91
CA MET A 18 -12.19 -2.37 7.07
C MET A 18 -13.69 -2.57 7.37
N THR A 19 -14.29 -3.67 6.90
CA THR A 19 -15.67 -4.04 7.25
C THR A 19 -15.77 -4.44 8.71
N GLU A 20 -14.82 -5.25 9.20
CA GLU A 20 -14.76 -5.60 10.63
C GLU A 20 -14.49 -4.37 11.50
N PHE A 21 -13.61 -3.47 11.08
CA PHE A 21 -13.43 -2.17 11.73
C PHE A 21 -14.76 -1.40 11.85
N ALA A 22 -15.51 -1.29 10.74
CA ALA A 22 -16.79 -0.59 10.71
C ALA A 22 -17.81 -1.21 11.69
N ASN A 23 -17.91 -2.54 11.71
CA ASN A 23 -18.77 -3.28 12.61
C ASN A 23 -18.40 -3.06 14.08
N MET A 24 -17.11 -3.13 14.43
CA MET A 24 -16.62 -2.89 15.78
C MET A 24 -16.92 -1.47 16.25
N VAL A 25 -16.73 -0.47 15.38
CA VAL A 25 -17.05 0.93 15.71
C VAL A 25 -18.54 1.11 15.99
N GLU A 26 -19.42 0.55 15.16
CA GLU A 26 -20.87 0.63 15.35
C GLU A 26 -21.29 -0.05 16.67
N GLU A 27 -20.80 -1.26 16.91
CA GLU A 27 -21.12 -2.03 18.13
C GLU A 27 -20.65 -1.30 19.40
N ARG A 28 -19.36 -0.90 19.45
CA ARG A 28 -18.75 -0.29 20.65
C ARG A 28 -19.28 1.12 20.96
N THR A 29 -19.75 1.81 19.92
CA THR A 29 -20.42 3.11 20.10
C THR A 29 -21.95 2.97 20.29
N ASN A 30 -22.48 1.75 20.41
CA ASN A 30 -23.93 1.50 20.52
C ASN A 30 -24.71 2.19 19.37
N GLY A 31 -24.21 2.15 18.14
CA GLY A 31 -24.83 2.74 16.96
C GLY A 31 -24.71 4.26 16.82
N ARG A 32 -23.99 4.95 17.72
CA ARG A 32 -23.78 6.41 17.61
C ARG A 32 -22.94 6.76 16.39
N ILE A 33 -21.96 5.91 16.05
CA ILE A 33 -21.10 6.05 14.88
C ILE A 33 -21.32 4.84 13.98
N GLN A 34 -21.65 5.11 12.74
CA GLN A 34 -21.76 4.11 11.68
C GLN A 34 -20.79 4.49 10.56
N VAL A 35 -20.12 3.50 9.97
CA VAL A 35 -19.18 3.67 8.86
C VAL A 35 -19.75 3.02 7.61
N GLN A 36 -19.97 3.83 6.58
CA GLN A 36 -20.39 3.36 5.27
C GLN A 36 -19.18 3.26 4.35
N ILE A 37 -18.91 2.05 3.82
CA ILE A 37 -17.77 1.77 2.96
C ILE A 37 -18.18 1.89 1.49
N PHE A 38 -17.31 2.53 0.69
CA PHE A 38 -17.44 2.70 -0.77
C PHE A 38 -16.22 2.06 -1.45
N PRO A 39 -16.31 0.78 -1.83
CA PRO A 39 -15.24 0.01 -2.47
C PRO A 39 -15.12 0.30 -3.97
N ASN A 40 -14.19 -0.39 -4.64
CA ASN A 40 -14.06 -0.42 -6.11
C ASN A 40 -13.87 0.96 -6.77
N GLY A 41 -13.32 1.94 -6.06
CA GLY A 41 -13.13 3.30 -6.59
C GLY A 41 -14.42 4.05 -6.86
N GLN A 42 -15.53 3.71 -6.18
CA GLN A 42 -16.83 4.37 -6.38
C GLN A 42 -16.79 5.88 -6.14
N LEU A 43 -15.90 6.36 -5.27
CA LEU A 43 -15.73 7.79 -4.96
C LEU A 43 -14.47 8.37 -5.62
N GLY A 44 -13.77 7.60 -6.45
CA GLY A 44 -12.57 8.02 -7.17
C GLY A 44 -11.32 7.22 -6.85
N SER A 45 -10.20 7.63 -7.43
CA SER A 45 -8.84 7.12 -7.17
C SER A 45 -8.37 7.50 -5.75
N GLU A 46 -7.23 6.93 -5.31
CA GLU A 46 -6.63 7.28 -4.01
C GLU A 46 -6.34 8.79 -3.91
N ASN A 47 -5.80 9.40 -4.96
CA ASN A 47 -5.51 10.84 -4.98
C ASN A 47 -6.80 11.68 -4.86
N GLU A 48 -7.84 11.36 -5.64
CA GLU A 48 -9.13 12.05 -5.57
C GLU A 48 -9.81 11.87 -4.20
N ASN A 49 -9.72 10.68 -3.62
CA ASN A 49 -10.22 10.40 -2.27
C ASN A 49 -9.47 11.22 -1.21
N MET A 50 -8.15 11.37 -1.35
CA MET A 50 -7.37 12.24 -0.43
C MET A 50 -7.77 13.70 -0.55
N GLU A 51 -7.96 14.24 -1.76
CA GLU A 51 -8.47 15.61 -1.95
C GLU A 51 -9.85 15.81 -1.28
N GLN A 52 -10.75 14.85 -1.43
CA GLN A 52 -12.07 14.86 -0.77
C GLN A 52 -11.95 14.76 0.75
N LEU A 53 -11.03 13.94 1.26
CA LEU A 53 -10.74 13.80 2.68
C LEU A 53 -10.19 15.12 3.27
N MET A 54 -9.23 15.74 2.61
CA MET A 54 -8.64 17.02 3.02
C MET A 54 -9.66 18.15 3.07
N SER A 55 -10.65 18.12 2.18
CA SER A 55 -11.77 19.07 2.19
C SER A 55 -12.84 18.75 3.24
N GLY A 56 -12.86 17.51 3.77
CA GLY A 56 -13.87 17.00 4.71
C GLY A 56 -15.14 16.49 4.04
N VAL A 57 -15.13 16.28 2.72
CA VAL A 57 -16.26 15.72 1.96
C VAL A 57 -16.45 14.24 2.28
N ILE A 58 -15.37 13.47 2.37
CA ILE A 58 -15.38 12.12 2.93
C ILE A 58 -14.68 12.09 4.28
N SER A 59 -15.07 11.13 5.12
CA SER A 59 -14.54 11.02 6.48
C SER A 59 -13.21 10.29 6.54
N MET A 60 -13.10 9.19 5.80
CA MET A 60 -11.96 8.28 5.80
C MET A 60 -11.66 7.77 4.38
N THR A 61 -10.41 7.40 4.16
CA THR A 61 -10.01 6.64 2.98
C THR A 61 -8.87 5.68 3.31
N LYS A 62 -8.74 4.61 2.52
CA LYS A 62 -7.56 3.76 2.47
C LYS A 62 -6.69 4.22 1.30
N VAL A 63 -5.44 4.47 1.57
CA VAL A 63 -4.44 4.79 0.55
C VAL A 63 -3.14 4.04 0.81
N SER A 64 -2.33 3.83 -0.22
CA SER A 64 -0.95 3.37 -0.04
C SER A 64 -0.12 4.49 0.59
N ALA A 65 0.62 4.19 1.66
CA ALA A 65 1.26 5.21 2.51
C ALA A 65 2.08 6.27 1.74
N PRO A 66 2.89 5.94 0.70
CA PRO A 66 3.64 6.96 -0.04
C PRO A 66 2.77 7.99 -0.78
N GLY A 67 1.47 7.68 -0.99
CA GLY A 67 0.50 8.64 -1.55
C GLY A 67 0.26 9.85 -0.65
N LEU A 68 0.54 9.73 0.65
CA LEU A 68 0.44 10.82 1.62
C LEU A 68 1.62 11.81 1.55
N ALA A 69 2.67 11.49 0.80
CA ALA A 69 3.88 12.30 0.72
C ALA A 69 3.65 13.73 0.18
N THR A 70 2.57 13.93 -0.57
CA THR A 70 2.15 15.28 -1.01
C THR A 70 1.71 16.17 0.16
N TYR A 71 1.26 15.57 1.25
CA TYR A 71 0.77 16.27 2.45
C TYR A 71 1.80 16.25 3.58
N ASN A 72 2.55 15.16 3.71
CA ASN A 72 3.65 15.00 4.66
C ASN A 72 4.79 14.24 4.00
N GLU A 73 5.91 14.93 3.75
CA GLU A 73 7.06 14.40 3.00
C GLU A 73 7.67 13.12 3.62
N ALA A 74 7.53 12.90 4.94
CA ALA A 74 8.04 11.72 5.61
C ALA A 74 7.46 10.42 5.03
N TYR A 75 6.22 10.45 4.53
CA TYR A 75 5.58 9.29 3.94
C TYR A 75 6.24 8.78 2.66
N HIS A 76 7.13 9.55 2.02
CA HIS A 76 7.99 9.03 0.94
C HIS A 76 8.79 7.81 1.38
N THR A 77 9.17 7.73 2.65
CA THR A 77 9.95 6.63 3.23
C THR A 77 9.33 5.27 2.90
N PHE A 78 8.01 5.13 3.07
CA PHE A 78 7.32 3.85 2.80
C PHE A 78 7.32 3.42 1.33
N GLY A 79 7.73 4.28 0.42
CA GLY A 79 7.86 3.96 -0.99
C GLY A 79 9.30 3.73 -1.44
N LEU A 80 10.28 3.77 -0.52
CA LEU A 80 11.66 3.48 -0.85
C LEU A 80 11.91 1.97 -0.90
N PRO A 81 12.70 1.49 -1.86
CA PRO A 81 13.00 0.07 -1.97
C PRO A 81 13.81 -0.46 -0.79
N TYR A 82 13.49 -1.68 -0.37
CA TYR A 82 14.27 -2.47 0.59
C TYR A 82 14.54 -1.79 1.94
N ILE A 83 13.62 -0.95 2.44
CA ILE A 83 13.72 -0.34 3.78
C ILE A 83 13.37 -1.31 4.91
N PHE A 84 12.72 -2.42 4.59
CA PHE A 84 12.43 -3.51 5.52
C PHE A 84 13.11 -4.78 5.02
N ASP A 85 13.77 -5.50 5.92
CA ASP A 85 14.51 -6.72 5.58
C ASP A 85 13.64 -7.96 5.49
N SER A 86 12.53 -8.00 6.23
CA SER A 86 11.60 -9.14 6.27
C SER A 86 10.18 -8.69 6.65
N THR A 87 9.21 -9.60 6.53
CA THR A 87 7.85 -9.37 7.01
C THR A 87 7.80 -9.21 8.53
N GLU A 88 8.65 -9.95 9.26
CA GLU A 88 8.76 -9.80 10.71
C GLU A 88 9.30 -8.43 11.11
N ASP A 89 10.33 -7.96 10.43
CA ASP A 89 10.90 -6.62 10.61
C ASP A 89 9.84 -5.55 10.31
N PHE A 90 9.15 -5.66 9.18
CA PHE A 90 8.04 -4.78 8.83
C PHE A 90 6.99 -4.71 9.94
N TYR A 91 6.51 -5.86 10.46
CA TYR A 91 5.52 -5.87 11.53
C TYR A 91 6.07 -5.29 12.82
N HIS A 92 7.32 -5.61 13.17
CA HIS A 92 7.97 -5.10 14.37
C HIS A 92 7.99 -3.56 14.38
N VAL A 93 8.40 -2.96 13.28
CA VAL A 93 8.42 -1.51 13.10
C VAL A 93 7.01 -0.91 13.11
N MET A 94 6.11 -1.46 12.28
CA MET A 94 4.78 -0.89 12.08
C MET A 94 3.87 -0.99 13.33
N ASP A 95 4.11 -1.97 14.22
CA ASP A 95 3.38 -2.14 15.47
C ASP A 95 3.95 -1.33 16.64
N SER A 96 5.11 -0.72 16.46
CA SER A 96 5.79 0.01 17.52
C SER A 96 5.02 1.23 18.01
N ASP A 97 5.27 1.62 19.27
CA ASP A 97 4.71 2.85 19.81
C ASP A 97 5.22 4.07 19.05
N GLN A 98 6.48 4.07 18.62
CA GLN A 98 7.09 5.14 17.83
C GLN A 98 6.36 5.35 16.52
N MET A 99 6.02 4.28 15.79
CA MET A 99 5.27 4.37 14.54
C MET A 99 3.84 4.84 14.79
N ARG A 100 3.20 4.41 15.87
CA ARG A 100 1.87 4.89 16.27
C ARG A 100 1.89 6.39 16.56
N ASP A 101 2.90 6.86 17.30
CA ASP A 101 3.06 8.28 17.59
C ASP A 101 3.27 9.09 16.31
N PHE A 102 4.07 8.56 15.37
CA PHE A 102 4.23 9.17 14.06
C PHE A 102 2.89 9.28 13.29
N PHE A 103 2.11 8.21 13.25
CA PHE A 103 0.80 8.21 12.58
C PHE A 103 -0.18 9.24 13.17
N LEU A 104 -0.25 9.32 14.48
CA LEU A 104 -1.13 10.26 15.18
C LEU A 104 -0.66 11.71 15.05
N SER A 105 0.65 11.96 14.83
CA SER A 105 1.19 13.30 14.63
C SER A 105 0.77 13.93 13.30
N SER A 106 0.28 13.15 12.35
CA SER A 106 -0.20 13.63 11.04
C SER A 106 -1.43 14.56 11.11
N GLY A 107 -2.03 14.73 12.29
CA GLY A 107 -3.14 15.66 12.49
C GLY A 107 -2.83 17.11 12.08
N ASP A 108 -1.60 17.55 12.25
CA ASP A 108 -1.16 18.89 11.83
C ASP A 108 -1.11 19.04 10.29
N ASP A 109 -1.07 17.93 9.56
CA ASP A 109 -1.06 17.88 8.09
C ASP A 109 -2.48 17.76 7.49
N GLY A 110 -3.51 17.80 8.32
CA GLY A 110 -4.92 17.79 7.93
C GLY A 110 -5.59 16.42 7.84
N PHE A 111 -4.90 15.36 8.24
CA PHE A 111 -5.42 13.99 8.36
C PHE A 111 -4.83 13.29 9.58
N VAL A 112 -5.49 12.23 10.05
CA VAL A 112 -5.00 11.35 11.10
C VAL A 112 -4.90 9.95 10.54
N THR A 113 -3.73 9.33 10.63
CA THR A 113 -3.55 7.92 10.27
C THR A 113 -4.00 7.05 11.44
N LEU A 114 -5.07 6.28 11.24
CA LEU A 114 -5.70 5.48 12.28
C LEU A 114 -4.98 4.15 12.49
N THR A 115 -4.57 3.52 11.39
CA THR A 115 -3.85 2.23 11.39
C THR A 115 -3.28 1.94 10.00
N TYR A 116 -2.58 0.80 9.89
CA TYR A 116 -2.08 0.26 8.65
C TYR A 116 -2.62 -1.15 8.39
N TYR A 117 -2.57 -1.56 7.13
CA TYR A 117 -2.77 -2.93 6.69
C TYR A 117 -1.56 -3.36 5.86
N THR A 118 -1.06 -4.59 6.09
CA THR A 118 -0.01 -5.10 5.22
C THR A 118 -0.56 -5.34 3.82
N SER A 119 0.25 -5.07 2.82
CA SER A 119 0.01 -5.51 1.44
C SER A 119 1.16 -6.37 0.92
N GLY A 120 1.90 -7.00 1.84
CA GLY A 120 2.99 -7.93 1.53
C GLY A 120 4.15 -7.28 0.79
N ALA A 121 5.01 -8.15 0.27
CA ALA A 121 6.12 -7.71 -0.57
C ALA A 121 5.69 -7.56 -2.03
N ARG A 122 6.15 -6.48 -2.67
CA ARG A 122 5.85 -6.17 -4.06
C ARG A 122 6.95 -6.71 -4.97
N SER A 123 6.55 -7.30 -6.07
CA SER A 123 7.44 -7.91 -7.06
C SER A 123 6.97 -7.62 -8.47
N PHE A 124 7.89 -7.68 -9.46
CA PHE A 124 7.55 -7.45 -10.86
C PHE A 124 6.84 -8.64 -11.46
N TYR A 125 5.82 -8.38 -12.25
CA TYR A 125 5.20 -9.38 -13.11
C TYR A 125 4.85 -8.81 -14.48
N THR A 126 5.04 -9.64 -15.49
CA THR A 126 4.93 -9.27 -16.90
C THR A 126 4.09 -10.29 -17.68
N LYS A 127 3.74 -9.93 -18.90
CA LYS A 127 2.98 -10.82 -19.80
C LYS A 127 3.71 -12.14 -20.06
N ASN A 128 5.03 -12.08 -20.33
CA ASN A 128 5.78 -13.27 -20.78
C ASN A 128 7.31 -13.20 -20.57
N LYS A 129 7.81 -12.21 -19.85
CA LYS A 129 9.26 -12.04 -19.63
C LYS A 129 9.61 -12.13 -18.15
N ALA A 130 10.55 -13.00 -17.79
CA ALA A 130 11.12 -13.03 -16.45
C ALA A 130 12.01 -11.81 -16.19
N ILE A 131 11.89 -11.26 -14.99
CA ILE A 131 12.71 -10.15 -14.51
C ILE A 131 13.62 -10.71 -13.42
N ARG A 132 14.83 -11.11 -13.78
CA ARG A 132 15.81 -11.69 -12.84
C ARG A 132 16.83 -10.68 -12.33
N LYS A 133 17.00 -9.57 -13.04
CA LYS A 133 17.92 -8.48 -12.70
C LYS A 133 17.42 -7.17 -13.31
N PRO A 134 17.90 -6.00 -12.88
CA PRO A 134 17.41 -4.70 -13.36
C PRO A 134 17.46 -4.52 -14.88
N GLU A 135 18.49 -5.06 -15.55
CA GLU A 135 18.62 -4.92 -17.00
C GLU A 135 17.47 -5.58 -17.78
N ASP A 136 16.78 -6.55 -17.17
CA ASP A 136 15.61 -7.20 -17.78
C ASP A 136 14.41 -6.25 -17.92
N LEU A 137 14.37 -5.16 -17.14
CA LEU A 137 13.35 -4.11 -17.22
C LEU A 137 13.58 -3.15 -18.38
N LYS A 138 14.78 -3.15 -18.98
CA LYS A 138 15.11 -2.20 -20.04
C LYS A 138 14.15 -2.29 -21.22
N GLY A 139 13.55 -1.14 -21.54
CA GLY A 139 12.61 -0.99 -22.67
C GLY A 139 11.19 -1.44 -22.35
N LEU A 140 10.93 -2.02 -21.18
CA LEU A 140 9.59 -2.38 -20.76
C LEU A 140 8.85 -1.19 -20.15
N LYS A 141 7.60 -1.02 -20.53
CA LYS A 141 6.66 -0.09 -19.91
C LYS A 141 6.02 -0.80 -18.71
N ILE A 142 6.50 -0.46 -17.54
CA ILE A 142 6.01 -1.05 -16.29
C ILE A 142 5.12 -0.04 -15.57
N ARG A 143 3.88 -0.45 -15.30
CA ARG A 143 3.02 0.35 -14.44
C ARG A 143 3.59 0.38 -13.04
N VAL A 144 3.60 1.55 -12.47
CA VAL A 144 3.87 1.80 -11.05
C VAL A 144 2.70 2.56 -10.43
N GLN A 145 2.62 2.57 -9.10
CA GLN A 145 1.67 3.44 -8.41
C GLN A 145 1.95 4.91 -8.76
N ASP A 146 0.91 5.74 -8.79
CA ASP A 146 1.01 7.18 -9.12
C ASP A 146 1.63 7.97 -7.96
N MET A 147 2.90 7.69 -7.72
CA MET A 147 3.72 8.24 -6.64
C MET A 147 5.15 8.49 -7.13
N LYS A 148 5.75 9.57 -6.63
CA LYS A 148 7.11 9.97 -7.04
C LYS A 148 8.14 8.87 -6.77
N SER A 149 8.13 8.29 -5.56
CA SER A 149 9.08 7.23 -5.17
C SER A 149 9.03 6.02 -6.10
N GLN A 150 7.83 5.61 -6.52
CA GLN A 150 7.65 4.47 -7.43
C GLN A 150 8.14 4.77 -8.86
N THR A 151 7.90 5.99 -9.32
CA THR A 151 8.41 6.46 -10.62
C THR A 151 9.94 6.55 -10.61
N ASP A 152 10.53 7.06 -9.53
CA ASP A 152 11.98 7.19 -9.40
C ASP A 152 12.66 5.83 -9.25
N MET A 153 12.08 4.91 -8.48
CA MET A 153 12.54 3.53 -8.37
C MET A 153 12.62 2.85 -9.75
N MET A 154 11.54 2.94 -10.53
CA MET A 154 11.52 2.32 -11.86
C MET A 154 12.57 2.92 -12.81
N LYS A 155 12.82 4.24 -12.73
CA LYS A 155 13.89 4.88 -13.49
C LYS A 155 15.28 4.41 -13.04
N ALA A 156 15.50 4.28 -11.72
CA ALA A 156 16.77 3.77 -11.17
C ALA A 156 17.05 2.33 -11.65
N LEU A 157 16.01 1.52 -11.77
CA LEU A 157 16.07 0.16 -12.30
C LEU A 157 16.18 0.07 -13.84
N GLY A 158 16.12 1.22 -14.56
CA GLY A 158 16.27 1.28 -16.02
C GLY A 158 15.05 0.93 -16.85
N GLY A 159 13.88 0.74 -16.20
CA GLY A 159 12.60 0.54 -16.87
C GLY A 159 11.91 1.86 -17.25
N ILE A 160 10.79 1.76 -17.96
CA ILE A 160 9.96 2.90 -18.34
C ILE A 160 8.74 2.95 -17.42
N PRO A 161 8.70 3.86 -16.43
CA PRO A 161 7.55 3.98 -15.53
C PRO A 161 6.31 4.51 -16.25
N VAL A 162 5.18 3.89 -15.98
CA VAL A 162 3.85 4.38 -16.37
C VAL A 162 3.01 4.49 -15.10
N ALA A 163 2.98 5.69 -14.53
CA ALA A 163 2.20 5.97 -13.33
C ALA A 163 0.71 5.96 -13.65
N MET A 164 -0.08 5.16 -12.92
CA MET A 164 -1.54 5.12 -13.06
C MET A 164 -2.22 4.52 -11.84
N SER A 165 -3.49 4.85 -11.66
CA SER A 165 -4.36 4.29 -10.63
C SER A 165 -4.51 2.77 -10.75
N TYR A 166 -4.78 2.09 -9.62
CA TYR A 166 -4.91 0.62 -9.61
C TYR A 166 -6.06 0.12 -10.50
N GLY A 167 -7.18 0.82 -10.54
CA GLY A 167 -8.34 0.45 -11.35
C GLY A 167 -8.08 0.40 -12.86
N ASP A 168 -7.05 1.10 -13.35
CA ASP A 168 -6.72 1.17 -14.78
C ASP A 168 -5.76 0.05 -15.23
N VAL A 169 -5.15 -0.68 -14.29
CA VAL A 169 -4.06 -1.61 -14.57
C VAL A 169 -4.51 -2.77 -15.45
N TYR A 170 -5.62 -3.43 -15.11
CA TYR A 170 -6.11 -4.58 -15.87
C TYR A 170 -6.34 -4.22 -17.35
N THR A 171 -7.06 -3.13 -17.61
CA THR A 171 -7.34 -2.67 -18.98
C THR A 171 -6.07 -2.27 -19.72
N SER A 172 -5.11 -1.63 -19.03
CA SER A 172 -3.83 -1.22 -19.62
C SER A 172 -2.94 -2.43 -19.95
N LEU A 173 -2.96 -3.48 -19.15
CA LEU A 173 -2.33 -4.76 -19.46
C LEU A 173 -3.01 -5.41 -20.67
N GLN A 174 -4.34 -5.49 -20.67
CA GLN A 174 -5.12 -6.14 -21.73
C GLN A 174 -4.91 -5.46 -23.09
N THR A 175 -4.90 -4.14 -23.12
CA THR A 175 -4.74 -3.35 -24.36
C THR A 175 -3.29 -3.19 -24.80
N GLY A 176 -2.31 -3.56 -23.97
CA GLY A 176 -0.88 -3.45 -24.32
C GLY A 176 -0.30 -2.04 -24.13
N ILE A 177 -0.96 -1.17 -23.39
CA ILE A 177 -0.40 0.13 -22.99
C ILE A 177 0.83 -0.06 -22.10
N ILE A 178 0.80 -1.10 -21.26
CA ILE A 178 1.92 -1.53 -20.40
C ILE A 178 2.30 -2.98 -20.69
N ASP A 179 3.56 -3.32 -20.44
CA ASP A 179 4.12 -4.66 -20.63
C ASP A 179 4.04 -5.51 -19.36
N GLY A 180 3.94 -4.86 -18.22
CA GLY A 180 3.85 -5.46 -16.90
C GLY A 180 3.58 -4.41 -15.83
N THR A 181 3.62 -4.85 -14.58
CA THR A 181 3.45 -4.02 -13.39
C THR A 181 4.19 -4.65 -12.21
N GLU A 182 4.07 -4.08 -11.04
CA GLU A 182 4.61 -4.61 -9.79
C GLU A 182 3.51 -4.55 -8.72
N ASN A 183 3.43 -5.60 -7.93
CA ASN A 183 2.52 -5.70 -6.77
C ASN A 183 2.77 -7.03 -6.03
N ASN A 184 2.00 -7.27 -4.98
CA ASN A 184 1.94 -8.56 -4.30
C ASN A 184 1.12 -9.61 -5.10
N GLU A 185 1.15 -10.85 -4.66
CA GLU A 185 0.57 -12.00 -5.34
C GLU A 185 -0.96 -11.93 -5.48
N THR A 186 -1.66 -11.28 -4.52
CA THR A 186 -3.13 -11.18 -4.58
C THR A 186 -3.62 -10.36 -5.78
N ALA A 187 -2.77 -9.48 -6.34
CA ALA A 187 -3.11 -8.75 -7.55
C ALA A 187 -3.28 -9.65 -8.77
N LEU A 188 -2.61 -10.82 -8.79
CA LEU A 188 -2.79 -11.81 -9.86
C LEU A 188 -4.22 -12.37 -9.88
N THR A 189 -4.80 -12.60 -8.71
CA THR A 189 -6.12 -13.23 -8.52
C THR A 189 -7.23 -12.19 -8.35
N THR A 190 -7.27 -11.44 -7.25
CA THR A 190 -8.32 -10.45 -6.99
C THR A 190 -8.33 -9.30 -8.00
N GLY A 191 -7.15 -8.88 -8.48
CA GLY A 191 -6.98 -7.89 -9.56
C GLY A 191 -7.10 -8.51 -10.96
N LYS A 192 -7.17 -9.85 -11.05
CA LYS A 192 -7.22 -10.64 -12.30
C LYS A 192 -6.02 -10.42 -13.24
N HIS A 193 -4.94 -9.83 -12.74
CA HIS A 193 -3.77 -9.54 -13.57
C HIS A 193 -3.11 -10.83 -14.10
N GLY A 194 -3.24 -11.97 -13.39
CA GLY A 194 -2.77 -13.29 -13.80
C GLY A 194 -3.47 -13.86 -15.06
N GLU A 195 -4.62 -13.30 -15.46
CA GLU A 195 -5.23 -13.63 -16.75
C GLU A 195 -4.35 -13.20 -17.93
N ILE A 196 -3.55 -12.14 -17.77
CA ILE A 196 -2.74 -11.50 -18.79
C ILE A 196 -1.25 -11.69 -18.55
N CYS A 197 -0.80 -11.44 -17.31
CA CYS A 197 0.60 -11.59 -16.91
C CYS A 197 0.88 -13.03 -16.50
N LYS A 198 1.84 -13.67 -17.18
CA LYS A 198 2.15 -15.08 -16.99
C LYS A 198 3.46 -15.34 -16.27
N VAL A 199 4.22 -14.30 -15.94
CA VAL A 199 5.50 -14.43 -15.24
C VAL A 199 5.54 -13.46 -14.06
N TYR A 200 5.70 -13.99 -12.85
CA TYR A 200 5.87 -13.26 -11.60
C TYR A 200 7.29 -13.51 -11.07
N SER A 201 8.09 -12.45 -10.94
CA SER A 201 9.51 -12.55 -10.54
C SER A 201 9.67 -12.01 -9.12
N THR A 202 10.08 -12.85 -8.17
CA THR A 202 10.05 -12.59 -6.73
C THR A 202 11.23 -11.73 -6.25
N ASP A 203 11.40 -10.54 -6.81
CA ASP A 203 12.43 -9.58 -6.39
C ASP A 203 12.12 -8.90 -5.06
N GLN A 204 10.86 -8.80 -4.68
CA GLN A 204 10.38 -8.29 -3.38
C GLN A 204 11.00 -6.93 -3.02
N HIS A 205 10.97 -5.99 -3.97
CA HIS A 205 11.66 -4.71 -3.87
C HIS A 205 11.09 -3.74 -2.83
N ALA A 206 9.85 -3.89 -2.42
CA ALA A 206 9.23 -2.99 -1.43
C ALA A 206 8.12 -3.68 -0.63
N MET A 207 7.92 -3.22 0.62
CA MET A 207 6.77 -3.54 1.46
C MET A 207 6.06 -2.22 1.76
N ILE A 208 5.03 -1.90 0.98
CA ILE A 208 4.30 -0.63 1.09
C ILE A 208 3.04 -0.85 1.91
N PRO A 209 2.93 -0.27 3.11
CA PRO A 209 1.69 -0.39 3.88
C PRO A 209 0.55 0.35 3.22
N ASP A 210 -0.64 -0.24 3.22
CA ASP A 210 -1.87 0.49 3.06
C ASP A 210 -2.23 1.13 4.41
N VAL A 211 -2.60 2.40 4.41
CA VAL A 211 -2.99 3.11 5.63
C VAL A 211 -4.43 3.58 5.56
N MET A 212 -5.13 3.47 6.68
CA MET A 212 -6.47 4.03 6.83
C MET A 212 -6.36 5.40 7.50
N VAL A 213 -6.76 6.43 6.79
CA VAL A 213 -6.66 7.81 7.26
C VAL A 213 -8.04 8.43 7.43
N MET A 214 -8.16 9.34 8.38
CA MET A 214 -9.36 10.13 8.65
C MET A 214 -9.08 11.63 8.48
N SER A 215 -10.05 12.35 7.92
CA SER A 215 -10.01 13.81 7.84
C SER A 215 -9.88 14.42 9.25
N GLU A 216 -8.88 15.26 9.43
CA GLU A 216 -8.69 15.99 10.69
C GLU A 216 -9.91 16.87 11.04
N LYS A 217 -10.56 17.43 10.01
CA LYS A 217 -11.81 18.19 10.19
C LYS A 217 -12.94 17.35 10.76
N VAL A 218 -13.01 16.08 10.42
CA VAL A 218 -13.99 15.13 10.98
C VAL A 218 -13.55 14.67 12.35
N TRP A 219 -12.27 14.31 12.50
CA TRP A 219 -11.67 13.79 13.73
C TRP A 219 -11.89 14.73 14.93
N LYS A 220 -11.65 16.02 14.75
CA LYS A 220 -11.83 17.04 15.81
C LYS A 220 -13.26 17.17 16.33
N ASN A 221 -14.26 16.70 15.59
CA ASN A 221 -15.65 16.73 15.99
C ASN A 221 -16.13 15.43 16.67
N ILE A 222 -15.26 14.43 16.77
CA ILE A 222 -15.53 13.16 17.47
C ILE A 222 -15.13 13.32 18.92
N SER A 223 -15.94 12.82 19.85
CA SER A 223 -15.61 12.87 21.27
C SER A 223 -14.32 12.09 21.57
N PRO A 224 -13.52 12.48 22.59
CA PRO A 224 -12.31 11.72 22.95
C PRO A 224 -12.58 10.25 23.29
N GLU A 225 -13.75 9.94 23.87
CA GLU A 225 -14.18 8.56 24.14
C GLU A 225 -14.37 7.78 22.82
N ASP A 226 -15.08 8.37 21.86
CA ASP A 226 -15.33 7.73 20.56
C ASP A 226 -14.05 7.67 19.70
N GLN A 227 -13.16 8.65 19.81
CA GLN A 227 -11.83 8.60 19.18
C GLN A 227 -11.03 7.38 19.66
N GLN A 228 -11.04 7.12 20.97
CA GLN A 228 -10.37 5.95 21.55
C GLN A 228 -10.97 4.63 21.02
N ILE A 229 -12.31 4.55 20.94
CA ILE A 229 -13.00 3.38 20.36
C ILE A 229 -12.58 3.16 18.92
N ILE A 230 -12.51 4.22 18.11
CA ILE A 230 -12.10 4.15 16.71
C ILE A 230 -10.65 3.64 16.57
N LEU A 231 -9.72 4.16 17.39
CA LEU A 231 -8.31 3.72 17.36
C LEU A 231 -8.14 2.26 17.78
N GLU A 232 -8.86 1.83 18.82
CA GLU A 232 -8.84 0.44 19.28
C GLU A 232 -9.42 -0.51 18.22
N ALA A 233 -10.55 -0.16 17.61
CA ALA A 233 -11.15 -0.94 16.53
C ALA A 233 -10.25 -1.00 15.29
N ALA A 234 -9.60 0.11 14.93
CA ALA A 234 -8.65 0.17 13.83
C ALA A 234 -7.45 -0.76 14.06
N ARG A 235 -6.85 -0.72 15.26
CA ARG A 235 -5.75 -1.62 15.64
C ARG A 235 -6.18 -3.09 15.60
N GLU A 236 -7.33 -3.41 16.18
CA GLU A 236 -7.83 -4.80 16.20
C GLU A 236 -8.08 -5.32 14.79
N SER A 237 -8.61 -4.49 13.89
CA SER A 237 -8.79 -4.87 12.49
C SER A 237 -7.47 -5.15 11.76
N THR A 238 -6.39 -4.46 12.13
CA THR A 238 -5.03 -4.74 11.63
C THR A 238 -4.55 -6.12 12.07
N GLU A 239 -4.72 -6.48 13.35
CA GLU A 239 -4.30 -7.80 13.85
C GLU A 239 -5.08 -8.94 13.17
N GLN A 240 -6.39 -8.76 12.98
CA GLN A 240 -7.21 -9.73 12.25
C GLN A 240 -6.79 -9.83 10.78
N HIS A 241 -6.44 -8.70 10.16
CA HIS A 241 -5.96 -8.67 8.78
C HIS A 241 -4.65 -9.43 8.60
N LYS A 242 -3.66 -9.27 9.50
CA LYS A 242 -2.38 -10.01 9.41
C LYS A 242 -2.60 -11.53 9.35
N ILE A 243 -3.50 -12.05 10.19
CA ILE A 243 -3.83 -13.48 10.22
C ILE A 243 -4.46 -13.93 8.89
N ALA A 244 -5.35 -13.11 8.34
CA ALA A 244 -6.03 -13.41 7.08
C ALA A 244 -5.11 -13.26 5.86
N TRP A 245 -4.12 -12.37 5.95
CA TRP A 245 -3.21 -12.03 4.85
C TRP A 245 -2.35 -13.21 4.42
N ASP A 246 -1.72 -13.93 5.37
CA ASP A 246 -0.85 -15.06 5.05
C ASP A 246 -1.61 -16.14 4.28
N ALA A 247 -2.82 -16.48 4.73
CA ALA A 247 -3.67 -17.43 4.04
C ALA A 247 -4.10 -16.94 2.64
N ALA A 248 -4.33 -15.64 2.48
CA ALA A 248 -4.70 -15.05 1.19
C ALA A 248 -3.54 -15.08 0.19
N ILE A 249 -2.30 -14.85 0.63
CA ILE A 249 -1.10 -14.96 -0.21
C ILE A 249 -0.91 -16.41 -0.68
N ASP A 250 -0.97 -17.39 0.24
CA ASP A 250 -0.84 -18.80 -0.12
C ASP A 250 -1.90 -19.23 -1.14
N GLN A 251 -3.14 -18.83 -0.93
CA GLN A 251 -4.22 -19.11 -1.87
C GLN A 251 -4.00 -18.43 -3.22
N ALA A 252 -3.55 -17.17 -3.24
CA ALA A 252 -3.30 -16.44 -4.47
C ALA A 252 -2.17 -17.08 -5.30
N ILE A 253 -1.10 -17.51 -4.64
CA ILE A 253 0.02 -18.22 -5.29
C ILE A 253 -0.46 -19.54 -5.91
N GLU A 254 -1.22 -20.33 -5.16
CA GLU A 254 -1.73 -21.62 -5.63
C GLU A 254 -2.70 -21.44 -6.81
N GLU A 255 -3.64 -20.51 -6.71
CA GLU A 255 -4.58 -20.21 -7.80
C GLU A 255 -3.87 -19.68 -9.04
N ALA A 256 -2.93 -18.74 -8.86
CA ALA A 256 -2.15 -18.19 -9.98
C ALA A 256 -1.36 -19.27 -10.72
N LYS A 257 -0.75 -20.20 -10.00
CA LYS A 257 0.00 -21.33 -10.61
C LYS A 257 -0.92 -22.33 -11.30
N THR A 258 -1.95 -22.79 -10.59
CA THR A 258 -2.74 -23.96 -11.03
C THR A 258 -3.86 -23.59 -12.00
N THR A 259 -4.48 -22.45 -11.81
CA THR A 259 -5.66 -22.02 -12.56
C THR A 259 -5.30 -21.01 -13.65
N MET A 260 -4.40 -20.07 -13.35
CA MET A 260 -4.05 -18.99 -14.29
C MET A 260 -2.79 -19.31 -15.10
N GLY A 261 -2.01 -20.32 -14.72
CA GLY A 261 -0.78 -20.72 -15.43
C GLY A 261 0.34 -19.68 -15.32
N VAL A 262 0.44 -19.00 -14.16
CA VAL A 262 1.50 -18.04 -13.87
C VAL A 262 2.76 -18.79 -13.43
N GLU A 263 3.88 -18.51 -14.06
CA GLU A 263 5.21 -18.96 -13.66
C GLU A 263 5.77 -18.04 -12.58
N PHE A 264 6.21 -18.62 -11.46
CA PHE A 264 6.92 -17.91 -10.39
C PHE A 264 8.42 -18.12 -10.54
N VAL A 265 9.12 -17.03 -10.78
CA VAL A 265 10.58 -17.00 -10.97
C VAL A 265 11.25 -16.60 -9.65
N ASN A 266 11.88 -17.55 -8.98
CA ASN A 266 12.49 -17.36 -7.66
C ASN A 266 14.01 -17.15 -7.72
N ASP A 267 14.64 -17.36 -8.86
CA ASP A 267 16.08 -17.17 -9.10
C ASP A 267 16.38 -15.71 -9.52
N VAL A 268 15.95 -14.77 -8.68
CA VAL A 268 16.12 -13.32 -8.89
C VAL A 268 17.34 -12.83 -8.14
N ASP A 269 18.17 -12.03 -8.82
CA ASP A 269 19.33 -11.36 -8.22
C ASP A 269 18.88 -10.11 -7.44
N LYS A 270 18.37 -10.33 -6.23
CA LYS A 270 17.88 -9.22 -5.37
C LYS A 270 18.98 -8.23 -5.02
N GLU A 271 20.24 -8.68 -4.94
CA GLU A 271 21.35 -7.79 -4.62
C GLU A 271 21.59 -6.78 -5.74
N ALA A 272 21.48 -7.19 -7.00
CA ALA A 272 21.56 -6.28 -8.13
C ALA A 272 20.43 -5.21 -8.09
N PHE A 273 19.22 -5.56 -7.64
CA PHE A 273 18.13 -4.58 -7.44
C PHE A 273 18.41 -3.63 -6.28
N ARG A 274 18.94 -4.12 -5.16
CA ARG A 274 19.37 -3.29 -4.02
C ARG A 274 20.47 -2.30 -4.44
N GLU A 275 21.48 -2.77 -5.17
CA GLU A 275 22.56 -1.92 -5.66
C GLU A 275 22.06 -0.83 -6.60
N ALA A 276 21.20 -1.18 -7.57
CA ALA A 276 20.65 -0.23 -8.53
C ALA A 276 19.78 0.87 -7.88
N THR A 277 19.18 0.62 -6.73
CA THR A 277 18.31 1.56 -5.99
C THR A 277 18.99 2.17 -4.76
N SER A 278 20.22 1.78 -4.43
CA SER A 278 20.91 2.16 -3.18
C SER A 278 21.07 3.67 -2.98
N GLY A 279 21.20 4.45 -4.06
CA GLY A 279 21.28 5.90 -4.00
C GLY A 279 19.98 6.59 -3.61
N MET A 280 18.82 5.93 -3.77
CA MET A 280 17.53 6.58 -3.55
C MET A 280 17.31 7.01 -2.10
N ILE A 281 17.74 6.22 -1.13
CA ILE A 281 17.58 6.55 0.30
C ILE A 281 18.33 7.84 0.63
N SER A 282 19.59 7.95 0.20
CA SER A 282 20.40 9.15 0.45
C SER A 282 19.82 10.37 -0.27
N ASP A 283 19.42 10.24 -1.54
CA ASP A 283 18.85 11.32 -2.33
C ASP A 283 17.54 11.85 -1.71
N TYR A 284 16.70 10.94 -1.21
CA TYR A 284 15.45 11.30 -0.55
C TYR A 284 15.68 11.93 0.82
N CYS A 285 16.65 11.45 1.59
CA CYS A 285 17.04 12.10 2.86
C CYS A 285 17.58 13.53 2.67
N GLU A 286 18.33 13.77 1.58
CA GLU A 286 18.81 15.12 1.25
C GLU A 286 17.67 16.04 0.79
N GLN A 287 16.75 15.51 0.00
CA GLN A 287 15.64 16.29 -0.56
C GLN A 287 14.51 16.54 0.45
N TYR A 288 14.26 15.58 1.33
CA TYR A 288 13.11 15.54 2.26
C TYR A 288 13.57 15.25 3.68
N PRO A 289 13.80 16.27 4.54
CA PRO A 289 14.21 16.05 5.93
C PRO A 289 13.28 15.16 6.74
N GLY A 290 11.98 15.10 6.40
CA GLY A 290 11.01 14.21 7.02
C GLY A 290 11.30 12.74 6.77
N VAL A 291 11.84 12.39 5.60
CA VAL A 291 12.25 11.01 5.27
C VAL A 291 13.33 10.53 6.21
N LYS A 292 14.38 11.37 6.42
CA LYS A 292 15.45 11.03 7.35
C LYS A 292 14.92 10.78 8.76
N LYS A 293 14.00 11.63 9.24
CA LYS A 293 13.42 11.49 10.59
C LYS A 293 12.63 10.19 10.73
N LEU A 294 11.88 9.82 9.69
CA LEU A 294 11.11 8.56 9.76
C LEU A 294 12.02 7.33 9.64
N LEU A 295 13.07 7.39 8.85
CA LEU A 295 14.10 6.32 8.83
C LEU A 295 14.78 6.19 10.18
N ASP A 296 15.16 7.32 10.85
CA ASP A 296 15.74 7.31 12.19
C ASP A 296 14.75 6.65 13.22
N ILE A 297 13.42 6.81 13.03
CA ILE A 297 12.40 6.13 13.84
C ILE A 297 12.42 4.61 13.54
N ILE A 298 12.39 4.22 12.27
CA ILE A 298 12.43 2.81 11.84
C ILE A 298 13.67 2.12 12.41
N ASP A 299 14.85 2.73 12.25
CA ASP A 299 16.12 2.20 12.73
C ASP A 299 16.21 2.14 14.28
N SER A 300 15.39 2.90 15.00
CA SER A 300 15.37 2.93 16.47
C SER A 300 14.48 1.84 17.08
N VAL A 301 13.68 1.18 16.27
CA VAL A 301 12.84 0.06 16.71
C VAL A 301 13.67 -1.22 16.58
N GLU A 302 14.36 -1.60 17.64
CA GLU A 302 15.16 -2.83 17.76
C GLU A 302 14.37 -3.98 18.40
#